data_856039b2f3e43ed534b5e49c09763eaa
#
_entry.id   856039b2f3e43ed534b5e49c09763eaa
#
_cell.length_a   1.000
_cell.length_b   1.000
_cell.length_c   1.000
_cell.angle_alpha   90.00
_cell.angle_beta   90.00
_cell.angle_gamma   90.00
#
_symmetry.space_group_name_H-M   'P 1'
#
loop_
_entity.id
_entity.type
_entity.pdbx_description
1 polymer ?
#
loop_
_entity_poly.entity_id
_entity_poly.type
_entity_poly.pdbx_seq_one_letter_code
_entity_poly.pdbx_strand_id
1 'polypeptide(L)'
;VSFLKIERSLADNSVFAYQNDVLKLRDFAIAEQLEVKDIRYDHLNLFIKELYDLELSARSQARIISGVKQFFHYLLLEKELESDPSELLEMPRIGRKLPEVLTIEEIDLLIATIDLSTNEGHRNKAILETLYSCGLRVTELVNLRFEEIFFDEGFIRVIGKGNKQRLVPVSPSVQKEIGIYNE
;
A
#
# COMPACT_ATOMS: atom_id res chain seq x y z
N VAL A 1 -13.14 12.33 4.57
CA VAL A 1 -13.11 11.25 3.56
C VAL A 1 -13.45 11.80 2.19
N SER A 2 -14.59 12.48 2.03
CA SER A 2 -15.04 13.04 0.74
C SER A 2 -13.99 13.94 0.09
N PHE A 3 -13.38 14.83 0.84
CA PHE A 3 -12.26 15.67 0.40
C PHE A 3 -11.11 14.86 -0.22
N LEU A 4 -10.67 13.80 0.45
CA LEU A 4 -9.56 12.95 -0.04
C LEU A 4 -9.93 12.20 -1.33
N LYS A 5 -11.18 11.76 -1.46
CA LYS A 5 -11.65 11.03 -2.65
C LYS A 5 -11.92 11.96 -3.83
N ILE A 6 -12.65 13.05 -3.60
CA ILE A 6 -13.19 13.90 -4.67
C ILE A 6 -12.13 14.94 -5.08
N GLU A 7 -11.62 15.72 -4.13
CA GLU A 7 -10.71 16.83 -4.45
C GLU A 7 -9.27 16.38 -4.66
N ARG A 8 -8.82 15.36 -3.90
CA ARG A 8 -7.46 14.84 -4.01
C ARG A 8 -7.34 13.61 -4.90
N SER A 9 -8.45 13.06 -5.38
CA SER A 9 -8.51 11.87 -6.25
C SER A 9 -7.68 10.69 -5.72
N LEU A 10 -7.66 10.50 -4.40
CA LEU A 10 -6.88 9.42 -3.78
C LEU A 10 -7.59 8.08 -3.91
N ALA A 11 -6.80 7.03 -4.16
CA ALA A 11 -7.30 5.65 -4.14
C ALA A 11 -7.77 5.25 -2.73
N ASP A 12 -8.73 4.34 -2.65
CA ASP A 12 -9.37 3.90 -1.40
C ASP A 12 -8.36 3.47 -0.32
N ASN A 13 -7.32 2.72 -0.68
CA ASN A 13 -6.26 2.34 0.25
C ASN A 13 -5.51 3.53 0.84
N SER A 14 -5.31 4.60 0.07
CA SER A 14 -4.68 5.84 0.55
C SER A 14 -5.61 6.59 1.49
N VAL A 15 -6.89 6.65 1.14
CA VAL A 15 -7.92 7.26 2.01
C VAL A 15 -8.01 6.54 3.33
N PHE A 16 -8.05 5.20 3.31
CA PHE A 16 -8.06 4.37 4.52
C PHE A 16 -6.81 4.58 5.38
N ALA A 17 -5.63 4.66 4.75
CA ALA A 17 -4.39 4.94 5.46
C ALA A 17 -4.43 6.31 6.17
N TYR A 18 -4.84 7.37 5.48
CA TYR A 18 -4.99 8.70 6.07
C TYR A 18 -6.05 8.74 7.17
N GLN A 19 -7.16 8.03 7.00
CA GLN A 19 -8.16 7.88 8.06
C GLN A 19 -7.56 7.29 9.33
N ASN A 20 -6.83 6.17 9.21
CA ASN A 20 -6.17 5.54 10.35
C ASN A 20 -5.13 6.43 11.01
N ASP A 21 -4.46 7.29 10.23
CA ASP A 21 -3.48 8.24 10.78
C ASP A 21 -4.17 9.33 11.62
N VAL A 22 -5.29 9.87 11.11
CA VAL A 22 -6.10 10.86 11.86
C VAL A 22 -6.76 10.24 13.08
N LEU A 23 -7.15 8.96 13.04
CA LEU A 23 -7.68 8.26 14.21
C LEU A 23 -6.63 8.16 15.34
N LYS A 24 -5.35 7.95 15.03
CA LYS A 24 -4.28 7.98 16.02
C LYS A 24 -4.15 9.36 16.68
N LEU A 25 -4.20 10.43 15.87
CA LEU A 25 -4.20 11.79 16.42
C LEU A 25 -5.43 12.06 17.29
N ARG A 26 -6.60 11.57 16.90
CA ARG A 26 -7.82 11.67 17.72
C ARG A 26 -7.65 10.98 19.06
N ASP A 27 -7.11 9.77 19.07
CA ASP A 27 -6.94 8.98 20.30
C ASP A 27 -5.95 9.66 21.25
N PHE A 28 -4.87 10.24 20.71
CA PHE A 28 -3.95 11.13 21.45
C PHE A 28 -4.68 12.36 22.01
N ALA A 29 -5.45 13.08 21.18
CA ALA A 29 -6.16 14.28 21.63
C ALA A 29 -7.17 13.97 22.76
N ILE A 30 -7.84 12.81 22.70
CA ILE A 30 -8.74 12.36 23.77
C ILE A 30 -7.96 12.09 25.07
N ALA A 31 -6.80 11.43 24.99
CA ALA A 31 -5.96 11.14 26.14
C ALA A 31 -5.45 12.42 26.81
N GLU A 32 -5.07 13.41 26.01
CA GLU A 32 -4.62 14.74 26.50
C GLU A 32 -5.77 15.71 26.80
N GLN A 33 -7.03 15.29 26.67
CA GLN A 33 -8.23 16.11 26.88
C GLN A 33 -8.27 17.39 26.02
N LEU A 34 -7.79 17.30 24.79
CA LEU A 34 -7.71 18.40 23.84
C LEU A 34 -8.86 18.35 22.82
N GLU A 35 -9.47 19.50 22.55
CA GLU A 35 -10.29 19.66 21.36
C GLU A 35 -9.41 19.90 20.14
N VAL A 36 -9.90 19.50 18.95
CA VAL A 36 -9.13 19.63 17.69
C VAL A 36 -8.68 21.08 17.45
N LYS A 37 -9.51 22.06 17.81
CA LYS A 37 -9.23 23.50 17.67
C LYS A 37 -8.15 24.01 18.62
N ASP A 38 -7.89 23.28 19.71
CA ASP A 38 -6.90 23.64 20.72
C ASP A 38 -5.54 22.98 20.47
N ILE A 39 -5.47 22.07 19.49
CA ILE A 39 -4.20 21.45 19.13
C ILE A 39 -3.25 22.52 18.58
N ARG A 40 -2.06 22.59 19.17
CA ARG A 40 -0.96 23.49 18.79
C ARG A 40 0.26 22.67 18.39
N TYR A 41 1.24 23.34 17.82
CA TYR A 41 2.51 22.74 17.41
C TYR A 41 3.15 21.88 18.52
N ASP A 42 3.16 22.36 19.77
CA ASP A 42 3.75 21.63 20.89
C ASP A 42 3.03 20.32 21.18
N HIS A 43 1.70 20.29 21.08
CA HIS A 43 0.92 19.06 21.25
C HIS A 43 1.23 18.06 20.13
N LEU A 44 1.44 18.53 18.90
CA LEU A 44 1.83 17.66 17.80
C LEU A 44 3.25 17.10 17.95
N ASN A 45 4.17 17.85 18.56
CA ASN A 45 5.50 17.32 18.91
C ASN A 45 5.41 16.24 19.98
N LEU A 46 4.52 16.38 20.98
CA LEU A 46 4.26 15.32 21.96
C LEU A 46 3.69 14.07 21.29
N PHE A 47 2.72 14.24 20.39
CA PHE A 47 2.18 13.14 19.58
C PHE A 47 3.27 12.43 18.78
N ILE A 48 4.17 13.17 18.11
CA ILE A 48 5.29 12.56 17.38
C ILE A 48 6.24 11.82 18.31
N LYS A 49 6.49 12.32 19.51
CA LYS A 49 7.29 11.64 20.52
C LYS A 49 6.63 10.32 20.93
N GLU A 50 5.32 10.30 21.16
CA GLU A 50 4.58 9.05 21.42
C GLU A 50 4.73 8.02 20.28
N LEU A 51 4.62 8.45 19.02
CA LEU A 51 4.85 7.59 17.88
C LEU A 51 6.28 7.00 17.85
N TYR A 52 7.26 7.76 18.33
CA TYR A 52 8.64 7.31 18.46
C TYR A 52 8.77 6.29 19.59
N ASP A 53 8.19 6.57 20.76
CA ASP A 53 8.21 5.70 21.95
C ASP A 53 7.49 4.35 21.67
N LEU A 54 6.53 4.32 20.74
CA LEU A 54 5.90 3.10 20.21
C LEU A 54 6.78 2.33 19.20
N GLU A 55 8.04 2.71 19.04
CA GLU A 55 9.02 2.07 18.13
C GLU A 55 8.56 1.97 16.66
N LEU A 56 7.68 2.87 16.23
CA LEU A 56 7.25 2.89 14.84
C LEU A 56 8.42 3.25 13.91
N SER A 57 8.51 2.56 12.77
CA SER A 57 9.56 2.86 11.78
C SER A 57 9.47 4.31 11.30
N ALA A 58 10.61 4.93 10.96
CA ALA A 58 10.67 6.30 10.43
C ALA A 58 9.74 6.49 9.20
N ARG A 59 9.59 5.46 8.36
CA ARG A 59 8.67 5.48 7.23
C ARG A 59 7.21 5.53 7.67
N SER A 60 6.83 4.78 8.70
CA SER A 60 5.48 4.81 9.28
C SER A 60 5.19 6.15 9.92
N GLN A 61 6.14 6.69 10.69
CA GLN A 61 6.02 8.01 11.29
C GLN A 61 5.84 9.10 10.22
N ALA A 62 6.66 9.11 9.16
CA ALA A 62 6.55 10.07 8.06
C ALA A 62 5.17 9.99 7.38
N ARG A 63 4.61 8.79 7.20
CA ARG A 63 3.28 8.61 6.64
C ARG A 63 2.21 9.20 7.56
N ILE A 64 2.28 8.94 8.86
CA ILE A 64 1.34 9.48 9.86
C ILE A 64 1.41 11.00 9.88
N ILE A 65 2.62 11.59 9.94
CA ILE A 65 2.80 13.05 9.90
C ILE A 65 2.20 13.64 8.62
N SER A 66 2.37 12.97 7.47
CA SER A 66 1.74 13.41 6.21
C SER A 66 0.21 13.39 6.29
N GLY A 67 -0.37 12.36 6.94
CA GLY A 67 -1.81 12.27 7.18
C GLY A 67 -2.32 13.39 8.08
N VAL A 68 -1.60 13.68 9.15
CA VAL A 68 -1.90 14.77 10.11
C VAL A 68 -1.82 16.13 9.40
N LYS A 69 -0.76 16.39 8.63
CA LYS A 69 -0.64 17.62 7.84
C LYS A 69 -1.80 17.80 6.87
N GLN A 70 -2.19 16.71 6.17
CA GLN A 70 -3.32 16.77 5.25
C GLN A 70 -4.65 17.04 5.96
N PHE A 71 -4.82 16.54 7.19
CA PHE A 71 -6.00 16.81 8.01
C PHE A 71 -6.08 18.28 8.44
N PHE A 72 -5.01 18.85 8.99
CA PHE A 72 -5.01 20.26 9.40
C PHE A 72 -5.11 21.20 8.20
N HIS A 73 -4.48 20.87 7.09
CA HIS A 73 -4.66 21.61 5.84
C HIS A 73 -6.12 21.63 5.37
N TYR A 74 -6.83 20.49 5.49
CA TYR A 74 -8.25 20.43 5.22
C TYR A 74 -9.06 21.35 6.14
N LEU A 75 -8.80 21.32 7.45
CA LEU A 75 -9.50 22.19 8.41
C LEU A 75 -9.26 23.67 8.15
N LEU A 76 -8.06 24.04 7.69
CA LEU A 76 -7.73 25.41 7.29
C LEU A 76 -8.52 25.83 6.05
N LEU A 77 -8.65 24.95 5.05
CA LEU A 77 -9.45 25.21 3.83
C LEU A 77 -10.94 25.40 4.14
N GLU A 78 -11.47 24.59 5.06
CA GLU A 78 -12.87 24.69 5.52
C GLU A 78 -13.10 25.88 6.49
N LYS A 79 -12.05 26.67 6.79
CA LYS A 79 -12.08 27.80 7.73
C LYS A 79 -12.48 27.40 9.15
N GLU A 80 -12.26 26.15 9.52
CA GLU A 80 -12.43 25.66 10.89
C GLU A 80 -11.26 26.06 11.79
N LEU A 81 -10.11 26.41 11.20
CA LEU A 81 -8.91 26.91 11.88
C LEU A 81 -8.42 28.18 11.20
N GLU A 82 -7.78 29.08 11.97
CA GLU A 82 -7.15 30.29 11.47
C GLU A 82 -5.71 30.05 10.99
N SER A 83 -5.05 29.03 11.55
CA SER A 83 -3.67 28.67 11.20
C SER A 83 -3.48 27.15 11.28
N ASP A 84 -2.53 26.63 10.51
CA ASP A 84 -2.20 25.20 10.48
C ASP A 84 -1.13 24.88 11.55
N PRO A 85 -1.46 24.19 12.66
CA PRO A 85 -0.48 23.86 13.70
C PRO A 85 0.55 22.84 13.24
N SER A 86 0.31 22.16 12.12
CA SER A 86 1.20 21.12 11.57
C SER A 86 2.21 21.67 10.56
N GLU A 87 2.14 22.94 10.17
CA GLU A 87 2.96 23.54 9.12
C GLU A 87 4.46 23.29 9.34
N LEU A 88 4.94 23.54 10.56
CA LEU A 88 6.35 23.45 10.95
C LEU A 88 6.80 22.02 11.34
N LEU A 89 5.91 21.02 11.31
CA LEU A 89 6.32 19.66 11.64
C LEU A 89 7.39 19.15 10.65
N GLU A 90 8.49 18.66 11.20
CA GLU A 90 9.55 18.07 10.42
C GLU A 90 9.28 16.60 10.15
N MET A 91 9.69 16.17 8.94
CA MET A 91 9.60 14.76 8.58
C MET A 91 10.82 13.99 9.10
N PRO A 92 10.65 12.78 9.63
CA PRO A 92 11.78 11.97 10.04
C PRO A 92 12.67 11.63 8.83
N ARG A 93 13.98 11.54 9.08
CA ARG A 93 14.94 11.14 8.05
C ARG A 93 14.76 9.66 7.73
N ILE A 94 14.36 9.37 6.50
CA ILE A 94 14.20 8.00 6.01
C ILE A 94 15.47 7.60 5.28
N GLY A 95 16.22 6.66 5.85
CA GLY A 95 17.35 6.06 5.15
C GLY A 95 16.89 5.27 3.90
N ARG A 96 17.67 5.32 2.83
CA ARG A 96 17.46 4.42 1.68
C ARG A 96 17.96 3.02 2.06
N LYS A 97 17.04 2.11 2.36
CA LYS A 97 17.35 0.67 2.45
C LYS A 97 17.31 0.11 1.04
N LEU A 98 18.40 -0.50 0.58
CA LEU A 98 18.39 -1.25 -0.68
C LEU A 98 17.45 -2.45 -0.50
N PRO A 99 16.60 -2.73 -1.50
CA PRO A 99 15.73 -3.90 -1.43
C PRO A 99 16.59 -5.18 -1.43
N GLU A 100 16.23 -6.11 -0.58
CA GLU A 100 16.70 -7.49 -0.67
C GLU A 100 15.93 -8.16 -1.80
N VAL A 101 16.64 -8.80 -2.72
CA VAL A 101 16.07 -9.48 -3.88
C VAL A 101 16.49 -10.94 -3.85
N LEU A 102 15.60 -11.84 -4.23
CA LEU A 102 15.93 -13.24 -4.42
C LEU A 102 16.69 -13.42 -5.73
N THR A 103 17.66 -14.34 -5.74
CA THR A 103 18.29 -14.79 -6.97
C THR A 103 17.36 -15.72 -7.77
N ILE A 104 17.70 -15.99 -9.02
CA ILE A 104 16.94 -16.92 -9.86
C ILE A 104 16.91 -18.30 -9.21
N GLU A 105 18.06 -18.77 -8.73
CA GLU A 105 18.22 -20.06 -8.07
C GLU A 105 17.38 -20.18 -6.79
N GLU A 106 17.27 -19.11 -6.01
CA GLU A 106 16.42 -19.07 -4.82
C GLU A 106 14.94 -19.14 -5.18
N ILE A 107 14.52 -18.46 -6.26
CA ILE A 107 13.14 -18.52 -6.76
C ILE A 107 12.81 -19.92 -7.30
N ASP A 108 13.71 -20.52 -8.08
CA ASP A 108 13.52 -21.87 -8.60
C ASP A 108 13.43 -22.90 -7.45
N LEU A 109 14.28 -22.75 -6.43
CA LEU A 109 14.22 -23.60 -5.23
C LEU A 109 12.91 -23.42 -4.48
N LEU A 110 12.43 -22.18 -4.31
CA LEU A 110 11.16 -21.88 -3.66
C LEU A 110 10.01 -22.56 -4.39
N ILE A 111 9.97 -22.47 -5.71
CA ILE A 111 8.92 -23.10 -6.54
C ILE A 111 9.02 -24.62 -6.47
N ALA A 112 10.22 -25.18 -6.45
CA ALA A 112 10.45 -26.63 -6.37
C ALA A 112 10.02 -27.26 -5.03
N THR A 113 9.91 -26.46 -3.95
CA THR A 113 9.45 -26.96 -2.63
C THR A 113 7.93 -27.11 -2.54
N ILE A 114 7.16 -26.67 -3.54
CA ILE A 114 5.72 -26.73 -3.51
C ILE A 114 5.25 -28.17 -3.72
N ASP A 115 4.44 -28.68 -2.82
CA ASP A 115 3.81 -30.00 -2.93
C ASP A 115 2.71 -29.98 -4.00
N LEU A 116 2.98 -30.57 -5.16
CA LEU A 116 2.06 -30.67 -6.29
C LEU A 116 1.07 -31.83 -6.18
N SER A 117 1.03 -32.57 -5.07
CA SER A 117 0.03 -33.61 -4.84
C SER A 117 -1.35 -33.02 -4.44
N THR A 118 -1.41 -31.70 -4.21
CA THR A 118 -2.61 -31.00 -3.75
C THR A 118 -3.03 -29.90 -4.73
N ASN A 119 -4.33 -29.58 -4.78
CA ASN A 119 -4.85 -28.48 -5.60
C ASN A 119 -4.29 -27.14 -5.16
N GLU A 120 -4.07 -26.95 -3.84
CA GLU A 120 -3.43 -25.76 -3.29
C GLU A 120 -1.99 -25.60 -3.81
N GLY A 121 -1.27 -26.71 -3.97
CA GLY A 121 0.08 -26.71 -4.52
C GLY A 121 0.10 -26.21 -5.95
N HIS A 122 -0.77 -26.72 -6.82
CA HIS A 122 -0.90 -26.24 -8.20
C HIS A 122 -1.27 -24.77 -8.26
N ARG A 123 -2.23 -24.31 -7.43
CA ARG A 123 -2.57 -22.88 -7.31
C ARG A 123 -1.35 -22.05 -6.89
N ASN A 124 -0.64 -22.48 -5.84
CA ASN A 124 0.49 -21.74 -5.31
C ASN A 124 1.63 -21.65 -6.33
N LYS A 125 1.88 -22.70 -7.08
CA LYS A 125 2.85 -22.70 -8.18
C LYS A 125 2.44 -21.73 -9.28
N ALA A 126 1.20 -21.77 -9.75
CA ALA A 126 0.68 -20.84 -10.75
C ALA A 126 0.80 -19.37 -10.29
N ILE A 127 0.53 -19.10 -9.01
CA ILE A 127 0.70 -17.77 -8.39
C ILE A 127 2.17 -17.31 -8.46
N LEU A 128 3.12 -18.12 -7.96
CA LEU A 128 4.53 -17.74 -7.91
C LEU A 128 5.14 -17.59 -9.30
N GLU A 129 4.87 -18.52 -10.20
CA GLU A 129 5.29 -18.44 -11.60
C GLU A 129 4.78 -17.19 -12.30
N THR A 130 3.51 -16.84 -12.09
CA THR A 130 2.90 -15.65 -12.70
C THR A 130 3.48 -14.37 -12.10
N LEU A 131 3.66 -14.30 -10.77
CA LEU A 131 4.27 -13.14 -10.12
C LEU A 131 5.69 -12.90 -10.62
N TYR A 132 6.49 -13.95 -10.68
CA TYR A 132 7.88 -13.85 -11.08
C TYR A 132 8.04 -13.53 -12.56
N SER A 133 7.41 -14.32 -13.44
CA SER A 133 7.59 -14.17 -14.88
C SER A 133 6.93 -12.91 -15.44
N CYS A 134 5.78 -12.50 -14.89
CA CYS A 134 5.02 -11.35 -15.40
C CYS A 134 5.26 -10.07 -14.62
N GLY A 135 5.96 -10.10 -13.50
CA GLY A 135 6.23 -8.92 -12.66
C GLY A 135 4.95 -8.22 -12.17
N LEU A 136 3.91 -8.99 -11.86
CA LEU A 136 2.65 -8.47 -11.38
C LEU A 136 2.77 -8.02 -9.93
N ARG A 137 1.98 -7.00 -9.55
CA ARG A 137 1.73 -6.73 -8.13
C ARG A 137 0.78 -7.80 -7.59
N VAL A 138 0.90 -8.11 -6.29
CA VAL A 138 0.00 -9.09 -5.64
C VAL A 138 -1.47 -8.75 -5.87
N THR A 139 -1.86 -7.48 -5.75
CA THR A 139 -3.23 -7.03 -6.00
C THR A 139 -3.68 -7.17 -7.45
N GLU A 140 -2.76 -7.07 -8.42
CA GLU A 140 -3.05 -7.28 -9.82
C GLU A 140 -3.28 -8.77 -10.11
N LEU A 141 -2.47 -9.64 -9.51
CA LEU A 141 -2.65 -11.09 -9.65
C LEU A 141 -3.96 -11.56 -9.01
N VAL A 142 -4.27 -11.15 -7.78
CA VAL A 142 -5.49 -11.57 -7.06
C VAL A 142 -6.77 -11.15 -7.76
N ASN A 143 -6.71 -10.05 -8.51
CA ASN A 143 -7.85 -9.56 -9.30
C ASN A 143 -7.79 -9.96 -10.78
N LEU A 144 -6.80 -10.75 -11.20
CA LEU A 144 -6.68 -11.22 -12.57
C LEU A 144 -7.82 -12.20 -12.88
N ARG A 145 -8.52 -11.94 -13.97
CA ARG A 145 -9.62 -12.80 -14.46
C ARG A 145 -9.18 -13.59 -15.68
N PHE A 146 -9.76 -14.76 -15.89
CA PHE A 146 -9.49 -15.57 -17.08
C PHE A 146 -9.75 -14.81 -18.38
N GLU A 147 -10.77 -13.96 -18.42
CA GLU A 147 -11.11 -13.08 -19.56
C GLU A 147 -10.00 -12.08 -19.92
N GLU A 148 -9.05 -11.89 -19.01
CA GLU A 148 -7.91 -10.99 -19.18
C GLU A 148 -6.65 -11.72 -19.67
N ILE A 149 -6.73 -13.05 -19.84
CA ILE A 149 -5.63 -13.91 -20.25
C ILE A 149 -5.84 -14.31 -21.71
N PHE A 150 -4.96 -13.90 -22.57
CA PHE A 150 -5.00 -14.15 -24.01
C PHE A 150 -3.90 -15.17 -24.34
N PHE A 151 -4.21 -16.45 -24.12
CA PHE A 151 -3.22 -17.53 -24.27
C PHE A 151 -2.68 -17.66 -25.71
N ASP A 152 -3.55 -17.51 -26.70
CA ASP A 152 -3.17 -17.65 -28.13
C ASP A 152 -2.23 -16.49 -28.55
N GLU A 153 -2.44 -15.30 -28.02
CA GLU A 153 -1.64 -14.11 -28.29
C GLU A 153 -0.43 -13.96 -27.35
N GLY A 154 -0.37 -14.77 -26.30
CA GLY A 154 0.76 -14.80 -25.36
C GLY A 154 0.88 -13.59 -24.45
N PHE A 155 -0.22 -12.97 -24.05
CA PHE A 155 -0.22 -11.86 -23.09
C PHE A 155 -1.40 -11.89 -22.12
N ILE A 156 -1.26 -11.16 -21.03
CA ILE A 156 -2.34 -10.84 -20.09
C ILE A 156 -2.57 -9.32 -20.05
N ARG A 157 -3.82 -8.93 -19.89
CA ARG A 157 -4.22 -7.54 -19.67
C ARG A 157 -4.33 -7.28 -18.18
N VAL A 158 -3.56 -6.33 -17.68
CA VAL A 158 -3.49 -6.00 -16.26
C VAL A 158 -4.00 -4.59 -16.05
N ILE A 159 -4.89 -4.43 -15.07
CA ILE A 159 -5.39 -3.13 -14.64
C ILE A 159 -4.61 -2.70 -13.40
N GLY A 160 -3.78 -1.68 -13.55
CA GLY A 160 -2.94 -1.16 -12.48
C GLY A 160 -3.54 0.04 -11.73
N LYS A 161 -2.71 0.70 -10.94
CA LYS A 161 -3.09 1.89 -10.16
C LYS A 161 -3.65 2.99 -11.07
N GLY A 162 -4.80 3.56 -10.68
CA GLY A 162 -5.48 4.61 -11.44
C GLY A 162 -6.21 4.08 -12.67
N ASN A 163 -6.63 2.80 -12.66
CA ASN A 163 -7.35 2.14 -13.76
C ASN A 163 -6.56 2.12 -15.09
N LYS A 164 -5.23 2.24 -15.03
CA LYS A 164 -4.38 2.17 -16.21
C LYS A 164 -4.17 0.73 -16.62
N GLN A 165 -4.50 0.42 -17.87
CA GLN A 165 -4.30 -0.90 -18.45
C GLN A 165 -2.89 -1.03 -19.05
N ARG A 166 -2.30 -2.22 -18.91
CA ARG A 166 -1.08 -2.61 -19.63
C ARG A 166 -1.16 -4.06 -20.06
N LEU A 167 -0.52 -4.37 -21.17
CA LEU A 167 -0.32 -5.75 -21.62
C LEU A 167 1.02 -6.24 -21.07
N VAL A 168 1.03 -7.48 -20.57
CA VAL A 168 2.22 -8.14 -20.03
C VAL A 168 2.39 -9.45 -20.76
N PRO A 169 3.55 -9.72 -21.38
CA PRO A 169 3.80 -10.99 -22.05
C PRO A 169 3.78 -12.15 -21.03
N VAL A 170 3.31 -13.30 -21.49
CA VAL A 170 3.19 -14.52 -20.68
C VAL A 170 4.04 -15.61 -21.32
N SER A 171 4.93 -16.20 -20.51
CA SER A 171 5.74 -17.34 -20.96
C SER A 171 4.90 -18.61 -21.12
N PRO A 172 5.34 -19.57 -21.97
CA PRO A 172 4.67 -20.86 -22.08
C PRO A 172 4.59 -21.63 -20.73
N SER A 173 5.56 -21.44 -19.84
CA SER A 173 5.54 -22.03 -18.49
C SER A 173 4.36 -21.51 -17.69
N VAL A 174 4.15 -20.20 -17.64
CA VAL A 174 3.02 -19.59 -16.93
C VAL A 174 1.68 -20.03 -17.51
N GLN A 175 1.57 -20.07 -18.84
CA GLN A 175 0.36 -20.55 -19.53
C GLN A 175 0.02 -21.98 -19.09
N LYS A 176 1.04 -22.87 -19.07
CA LYS A 176 0.89 -24.25 -18.62
C LYS A 176 0.40 -24.33 -17.16
N GLU A 177 1.05 -23.62 -16.25
CA GLU A 177 0.71 -23.70 -14.82
C GLU A 177 -0.68 -23.11 -14.52
N ILE A 178 -1.08 -22.03 -15.19
CA ILE A 178 -2.45 -21.50 -15.11
C ILE A 178 -3.47 -22.50 -15.66
N GLY A 179 -3.15 -23.17 -16.80
CA GLY A 179 -4.00 -24.20 -17.39
C GLY A 179 -4.26 -25.35 -16.42
N ILE A 180 -3.19 -25.91 -15.83
CA ILE A 180 -3.28 -27.00 -14.83
C ILE A 180 -4.13 -26.59 -13.62
N TYR A 181 -3.98 -25.36 -13.16
CA TYR A 181 -4.77 -24.85 -12.02
C TYR A 181 -6.25 -24.71 -12.35
N ASN A 182 -6.61 -24.47 -13.62
CA ASN A 182 -7.98 -24.27 -14.05
C ASN A 182 -8.75 -25.59 -14.32
N GLU A 183 -8.05 -26.72 -14.42
CA GLU A 183 -8.64 -28.06 -14.55
C GLU A 183 -9.16 -28.58 -13.19
#